data_d444df9a51f7834f45c9ab835ae0ae03
#
_entry.id   d444df9a51f7834f45c9ab835ae0ae03
#
_cell.length_a   1.000
_cell.length_b   1.000
_cell.length_c   1.000
_cell.angle_alpha   90.00
_cell.angle_beta   90.00
_cell.angle_gamma   90.00
#
_symmetry.space_group_name_H-M   'P 1'
#
loop_
_entity.id
_entity.type
_entity.pdbx_description
1 polymer ?
#
loop_
_entity_poly.entity_id
_entity_poly.type
_entity_poly.pdbx_seq_one_letter_code
_entity_poly.pdbx_strand_id
1 'polypeptide(L)'
;RPWRHNQKLASRIKGELPDGAADSDSTRELVRSLRTCSATQASDVVVDMFNKKVSVQSVTDGLYLAAVELLLRQRGIIAMHAVTTTNALQYAFRQLTSGSGHEETRRLLLLQNASFLPMFRDAMRGRGQVGDAAIDELQPVRTSTGAEGLDDIYDDVGRNHFQAAGKTLDWLNAGNDGKSFIDAARRLIFLKGNNSHDYKFSSATLEDYAHISPAWRNQFLAASVFNLRGTNDRDNGLVQRTRAALKS
;
A
#
# COMPACT_ATOMS: atom_id res chain seq x y z
N ARG A 1 22.85 2.42 -10.06
CA ARG A 1 21.39 2.27 -10.10
C ARG A 1 21.03 0.82 -9.87
N PRO A 2 19.96 0.47 -9.12
CA PRO A 2 19.64 -0.93 -8.77
C PRO A 2 19.34 -1.82 -9.96
N TRP A 3 18.90 -1.28 -11.10
CA TRP A 3 18.54 -2.04 -12.30
C TRP A 3 19.62 -3.07 -12.74
N ARG A 4 20.88 -2.63 -12.88
CA ARG A 4 21.98 -3.54 -13.29
C ARG A 4 22.29 -4.61 -12.26
N HIS A 5 22.08 -4.29 -10.98
CA HIS A 5 22.19 -5.26 -9.89
C HIS A 5 21.05 -6.28 -9.99
N ASN A 6 19.82 -5.82 -10.14
CA ASN A 6 18.64 -6.66 -10.25
C ASN A 6 18.70 -7.61 -11.46
N GLN A 7 19.22 -7.14 -12.62
CA GLN A 7 19.46 -8.03 -13.78
C GLN A 7 20.36 -9.21 -13.44
N LYS A 8 21.45 -8.97 -12.70
CA LYS A 8 22.35 -10.05 -12.26
C LYS A 8 21.71 -10.94 -11.20
N LEU A 9 20.85 -10.40 -10.36
CA LEU A 9 20.18 -11.15 -9.30
C LEU A 9 19.04 -12.02 -9.83
N ALA A 10 18.33 -11.60 -10.87
CA ALA A 10 17.21 -12.38 -11.43
C ALA A 10 17.63 -13.80 -11.82
N SER A 11 18.86 -13.98 -12.32
CA SER A 11 19.42 -15.31 -12.65
C SER A 11 19.84 -16.13 -11.42
N ARG A 12 19.96 -15.54 -10.23
CA ARG A 12 20.30 -16.23 -8.97
C ARG A 12 19.09 -16.87 -8.29
N ILE A 13 17.87 -16.52 -8.70
CA ILE A 13 16.66 -17.18 -8.22
C ILE A 13 16.59 -18.57 -8.85
N LYS A 14 16.62 -19.62 -8.02
CA LYS A 14 16.67 -21.01 -8.44
C LYS A 14 15.29 -21.56 -8.78
N GLY A 15 15.11 -22.03 -10.01
CA GLY A 15 13.85 -22.60 -10.47
C GLY A 15 12.76 -21.54 -10.68
N GLU A 16 11.52 -21.95 -10.74
CA GLU A 16 10.35 -21.07 -10.85
C GLU A 16 10.13 -20.30 -9.54
N LEU A 17 9.44 -19.15 -9.65
CA LEU A 17 9.00 -18.40 -8.47
C LEU A 17 8.06 -19.26 -7.63
N PRO A 18 8.27 -19.39 -6.30
CA PRO A 18 7.49 -20.31 -5.48
C PRO A 18 6.03 -19.85 -5.38
N ASP A 19 5.12 -20.72 -5.81
CA ASP A 19 3.70 -20.59 -5.53
C ASP A 19 3.39 -21.13 -4.12
N GLY A 20 2.30 -20.68 -3.53
CA GLY A 20 1.83 -21.17 -2.24
C GLY A 20 1.08 -20.13 -1.41
N ALA A 21 0.54 -20.58 -0.29
CA ALA A 21 -0.11 -19.70 0.67
C ALA A 21 0.89 -18.67 1.25
N ALA A 22 0.35 -17.50 1.59
CA ALA A 22 1.14 -16.49 2.26
C ALA A 22 1.54 -16.97 3.68
N ASP A 23 2.80 -16.74 4.03
CA ASP A 23 3.34 -16.90 5.39
C ASP A 23 3.55 -15.53 6.02
N SER A 24 2.83 -15.27 7.10
CA SER A 24 2.84 -13.97 7.78
C SER A 24 4.20 -13.60 8.39
N ASP A 25 4.98 -14.59 8.81
CA ASP A 25 6.29 -14.31 9.42
C ASP A 25 7.30 -13.90 8.35
N SER A 26 7.30 -14.58 7.20
CA SER A 26 8.10 -14.18 6.03
C SER A 26 7.71 -12.78 5.53
N THR A 27 6.41 -12.47 5.47
CA THR A 27 5.92 -11.14 5.11
C THR A 27 6.46 -10.08 6.07
N ARG A 28 6.37 -10.33 7.39
CA ARG A 28 6.87 -9.42 8.43
C ARG A 28 8.40 -9.25 8.37
N GLU A 29 9.13 -10.33 8.12
CA GLU A 29 10.59 -10.29 7.94
C GLU A 29 10.98 -9.36 6.78
N LEU A 30 10.30 -9.46 5.65
CA LEU A 30 10.54 -8.58 4.51
C LEU A 30 10.26 -7.12 4.85
N VAL A 31 9.10 -6.81 5.44
CA VAL A 31 8.75 -5.43 5.85
C VAL A 31 9.81 -4.83 6.77
N ARG A 32 10.24 -5.59 7.79
CA ARG A 32 11.29 -5.17 8.73
C ARG A 32 12.63 -4.92 8.05
N SER A 33 13.01 -5.79 7.12
CA SER A 33 14.24 -5.63 6.34
C SER A 33 14.21 -4.36 5.50
N LEU A 34 13.10 -4.06 4.83
CA LEU A 34 12.92 -2.88 3.97
C LEU A 34 12.96 -1.55 4.73
N ARG A 35 12.73 -1.56 6.04
CA ARG A 35 12.85 -0.34 6.89
C ARG A 35 14.26 0.22 6.96
N THR A 36 15.27 -0.62 6.85
CA THR A 36 16.66 -0.22 7.13
C THR A 36 17.64 -0.52 6.00
N CYS A 37 17.40 -1.54 5.18
CA CYS A 37 18.31 -1.95 4.13
C CYS A 37 18.47 -0.90 3.02
N SER A 38 19.57 -0.99 2.27
CA SER A 38 19.77 -0.24 1.03
C SER A 38 18.96 -0.84 -0.13
N ALA A 39 18.84 -0.09 -1.23
CA ALA A 39 18.13 -0.54 -2.43
C ALA A 39 18.68 -1.85 -3.02
N THR A 40 19.99 -2.08 -2.96
CA THR A 40 20.61 -3.34 -3.42
C THR A 40 20.34 -4.47 -2.46
N GLN A 41 20.49 -4.24 -1.15
CA GLN A 41 20.19 -5.25 -0.12
C GLN A 41 18.73 -5.68 -0.14
N ALA A 42 17.78 -4.78 -0.45
CA ALA A 42 16.38 -5.14 -0.59
C ALA A 42 16.16 -6.23 -1.64
N SER A 43 16.83 -6.12 -2.78
CA SER A 43 16.77 -7.14 -3.84
C SER A 43 17.47 -8.44 -3.42
N ASP A 44 18.61 -8.37 -2.72
CA ASP A 44 19.31 -9.55 -2.21
C ASP A 44 18.40 -10.32 -1.22
N VAL A 45 17.70 -9.63 -0.31
CA VAL A 45 16.73 -10.24 0.62
C VAL A 45 15.64 -10.99 -0.14
N VAL A 46 15.05 -10.39 -1.19
CA VAL A 46 13.99 -11.06 -1.97
C VAL A 46 14.51 -12.30 -2.69
N VAL A 47 15.73 -12.25 -3.23
CA VAL A 47 16.36 -13.44 -3.85
C VAL A 47 16.55 -14.56 -2.82
N ASP A 48 17.04 -14.22 -1.63
CA ASP A 48 17.24 -15.19 -0.55
C ASP A 48 15.92 -15.81 -0.09
N MET A 49 14.84 -15.02 0.01
CA MET A 49 13.49 -15.50 0.34
C MET A 49 13.00 -16.50 -0.71
N PHE A 50 13.10 -16.19 -2.00
CA PHE A 50 12.71 -17.13 -3.06
C PHE A 50 13.54 -18.41 -3.07
N ASN A 51 14.84 -18.31 -2.81
CA ASN A 51 15.72 -19.49 -2.71
C ASN A 51 15.41 -20.35 -1.48
N LYS A 52 14.85 -19.76 -0.41
CA LYS A 52 14.28 -20.46 0.76
C LYS A 52 12.83 -20.94 0.53
N LYS A 53 12.30 -20.80 -0.69
CA LYS A 53 10.94 -21.22 -1.06
C LYS A 53 9.81 -20.41 -0.39
N VAL A 54 10.09 -19.19 0.04
CA VAL A 54 9.02 -18.27 0.46
C VAL A 54 8.13 -17.96 -0.75
N SER A 55 6.81 -18.02 -0.55
CA SER A 55 5.85 -17.82 -1.63
C SER A 55 5.88 -16.41 -2.21
N VAL A 56 5.55 -16.29 -3.50
CA VAL A 56 5.36 -14.99 -4.16
C VAL A 56 4.36 -14.13 -3.40
N GLN A 57 3.28 -14.73 -2.88
CA GLN A 57 2.26 -13.99 -2.13
C GLN A 57 2.84 -13.33 -0.86
N SER A 58 3.69 -14.03 -0.10
CA SER A 58 4.34 -13.46 1.09
C SER A 58 5.24 -12.27 0.73
N VAL A 59 6.00 -12.40 -0.35
CA VAL A 59 6.86 -11.30 -0.84
C VAL A 59 6.01 -10.13 -1.33
N THR A 60 4.97 -10.38 -2.09
CA THR A 60 4.05 -9.36 -2.61
C THR A 60 3.36 -8.60 -1.48
N ASP A 61 2.83 -9.32 -0.49
CA ASP A 61 2.24 -8.71 0.72
C ASP A 61 3.25 -7.79 1.42
N GLY A 62 4.48 -8.26 1.61
CA GLY A 62 5.55 -7.47 2.21
C GLY A 62 5.88 -6.19 1.44
N LEU A 63 5.87 -6.24 0.10
CA LEU A 63 6.09 -5.07 -0.75
C LEU A 63 4.94 -4.06 -0.65
N TYR A 64 3.68 -4.51 -0.65
CA TYR A 64 2.53 -3.64 -0.45
C TYR A 64 2.53 -2.97 0.92
N LEU A 65 2.79 -3.75 1.98
CA LEU A 65 2.83 -3.25 3.34
C LEU A 65 3.96 -2.24 3.54
N ALA A 66 5.17 -2.54 3.04
CA ALA A 66 6.29 -1.62 3.13
C ALA A 66 6.05 -0.31 2.35
N ALA A 67 5.34 -0.37 1.22
CA ALA A 67 4.98 0.82 0.45
C ALA A 67 4.00 1.72 1.23
N VAL A 68 2.93 1.16 1.78
CA VAL A 68 1.93 1.94 2.52
C VAL A 68 2.45 2.39 3.89
N GLU A 69 3.38 1.67 4.51
CA GLU A 69 4.05 2.08 5.74
C GLU A 69 4.77 3.43 5.59
N LEU A 70 5.29 3.75 4.41
CA LEU A 70 5.91 5.05 4.18
C LEU A 70 4.95 6.23 4.38
N LEU A 71 3.64 6.03 4.16
CA LEU A 71 2.63 7.05 4.48
C LEU A 71 2.48 7.27 5.99
N LEU A 72 2.53 6.19 6.78
CA LEU A 72 2.52 6.29 8.25
C LEU A 72 3.74 7.08 8.77
N ARG A 73 4.88 6.89 8.13
CA ARG A 73 6.16 7.47 8.54
C ARG A 73 6.34 8.93 8.13
N GLN A 74 5.86 9.29 6.94
CA GLN A 74 5.84 10.67 6.46
C GLN A 74 4.83 10.80 5.31
N ARG A 75 3.66 11.33 5.63
CA ARG A 75 2.66 11.63 4.61
C ARG A 75 3.21 12.60 3.57
N GLY A 76 2.98 12.35 2.29
CA GLY A 76 3.36 13.25 1.21
C GLY A 76 3.54 12.57 -0.14
N ILE A 77 3.93 13.38 -1.11
CA ILE A 77 4.01 12.98 -2.52
C ILE A 77 4.97 11.79 -2.75
N ILE A 78 6.06 11.69 -2.02
CA ILE A 78 7.06 10.63 -2.21
C ILE A 78 6.48 9.30 -1.71
N ALA A 79 5.89 9.26 -0.50
CA ALA A 79 5.26 8.06 0.04
C ALA A 79 4.07 7.61 -0.83
N MET A 80 3.25 8.56 -1.32
CA MET A 80 2.19 8.27 -2.27
C MET A 80 2.74 7.63 -3.56
N HIS A 81 3.86 8.12 -4.09
CA HIS A 81 4.50 7.51 -5.26
C HIS A 81 5.07 6.12 -4.98
N ALA A 82 5.53 5.83 -3.76
CA ALA A 82 5.91 4.47 -3.39
C ALA A 82 4.73 3.49 -3.54
N VAL A 83 3.55 3.85 -3.01
CA VAL A 83 2.33 3.05 -3.14
C VAL A 83 1.92 2.88 -4.61
N THR A 84 1.80 3.97 -5.36
CA THR A 84 1.33 3.90 -6.76
C THR A 84 2.36 3.24 -7.71
N THR A 85 3.65 3.28 -7.38
CA THR A 85 4.68 2.54 -8.12
C THR A 85 4.60 1.05 -7.81
N THR A 86 4.38 0.68 -6.54
CA THR A 86 4.15 -0.72 -6.15
C THR A 86 2.93 -1.28 -6.86
N ASN A 87 1.79 -0.57 -6.84
CA ASN A 87 0.59 -0.96 -7.60
C ASN A 87 0.92 -1.22 -9.10
N ALA A 88 1.61 -0.29 -9.78
CA ALA A 88 1.93 -0.42 -11.19
C ALA A 88 2.84 -1.64 -11.48
N LEU A 89 3.85 -1.88 -10.65
CA LEU A 89 4.77 -3.02 -10.82
C LEU A 89 4.06 -4.36 -10.51
N GLN A 90 3.21 -4.40 -9.49
CA GLN A 90 2.41 -5.57 -9.16
C GLN A 90 1.33 -5.83 -10.21
N TYR A 91 0.71 -4.80 -10.76
CA TYR A 91 -0.19 -4.94 -11.91
C TYR A 91 0.55 -5.58 -13.09
N ALA A 92 1.69 -5.05 -13.49
CA ALA A 92 2.50 -5.61 -14.57
C ALA A 92 2.91 -7.08 -14.29
N PHE A 93 3.29 -7.38 -13.03
CA PHE A 93 3.62 -8.75 -12.62
C PHE A 93 2.45 -9.71 -12.80
N ARG A 94 1.23 -9.32 -12.41
CA ARG A 94 0.02 -10.15 -12.54
C ARG A 94 -0.41 -10.38 -13.99
N GLN A 95 -0.08 -9.45 -14.91
CA GLN A 95 -0.38 -9.62 -16.34
C GLN A 95 0.54 -10.66 -17.01
N LEU A 96 1.65 -11.02 -16.39
CA LEU A 96 2.60 -11.99 -16.91
C LEU A 96 2.33 -13.38 -16.30
N THR A 97 1.86 -14.32 -17.09
CA THR A 97 1.60 -15.69 -16.63
C THR A 97 2.88 -16.48 -16.44
N SER A 98 2.89 -17.37 -15.43
CA SER A 98 3.97 -18.33 -15.22
C SER A 98 4.09 -19.27 -16.42
N GLY A 99 5.32 -19.67 -16.77
CA GLY A 99 5.55 -20.59 -17.89
C GLY A 99 5.42 -20.01 -19.30
N SER A 100 5.13 -18.71 -19.44
CA SER A 100 4.95 -18.03 -20.74
C SER A 100 6.24 -17.45 -21.35
N GLY A 101 7.43 -17.83 -20.85
CA GLY A 101 8.72 -17.25 -21.27
C GLY A 101 9.03 -15.89 -20.61
N HIS A 102 8.18 -15.42 -19.70
CA HIS A 102 8.34 -14.12 -19.04
C HIS A 102 8.94 -14.19 -17.62
N GLU A 103 9.49 -15.33 -17.20
CA GLU A 103 9.98 -15.53 -15.83
C GLU A 103 11.06 -14.53 -15.43
N GLU A 104 11.98 -14.19 -16.32
CA GLU A 104 12.99 -13.17 -16.03
C GLU A 104 12.34 -11.80 -15.79
N THR A 105 11.36 -11.40 -16.60
CA THR A 105 10.62 -10.15 -16.44
C THR A 105 9.84 -10.14 -15.13
N ARG A 106 9.17 -11.23 -14.77
CA ARG A 106 8.46 -11.39 -13.50
C ARG A 106 9.40 -11.18 -12.31
N ARG A 107 10.55 -11.85 -12.32
CA ARG A 107 11.59 -11.68 -11.29
C ARG A 107 12.07 -10.23 -11.21
N LEU A 108 12.38 -9.61 -12.36
CA LEU A 108 12.83 -8.23 -12.41
C LEU A 108 11.82 -7.24 -11.85
N LEU A 109 10.51 -7.43 -12.10
CA LEU A 109 9.46 -6.58 -11.55
C LEU A 109 9.44 -6.62 -10.02
N LEU A 110 9.56 -7.81 -9.41
CA LEU A 110 9.59 -7.97 -7.95
C LEU A 110 10.87 -7.37 -7.34
N LEU A 111 12.04 -7.63 -7.93
CA LEU A 111 13.31 -7.07 -7.47
C LEU A 111 13.34 -5.54 -7.63
N GLN A 112 12.78 -5.03 -8.71
CA GLN A 112 12.70 -3.59 -8.95
C GLN A 112 11.77 -2.91 -7.95
N ASN A 113 10.63 -3.55 -7.62
CA ASN A 113 9.73 -3.06 -6.58
C ASN A 113 10.44 -3.03 -5.22
N ALA A 114 11.09 -4.12 -4.82
CA ALA A 114 11.84 -4.19 -3.57
C ALA A 114 12.91 -3.08 -3.48
N SER A 115 13.69 -2.86 -4.52
CA SER A 115 14.75 -1.85 -4.53
C SER A 115 14.23 -0.41 -4.55
N PHE A 116 13.06 -0.14 -5.09
CA PHE A 116 12.48 1.20 -5.10
C PHE A 116 12.03 1.66 -3.71
N LEU A 117 11.57 0.77 -2.84
CA LEU A 117 11.06 1.14 -1.53
C LEU A 117 12.10 1.83 -0.63
N PRO A 118 13.32 1.30 -0.45
CA PRO A 118 14.38 2.04 0.24
C PRO A 118 14.75 3.37 -0.45
N MET A 119 14.70 3.44 -1.79
CA MET A 119 14.96 4.69 -2.51
C MET A 119 13.90 5.75 -2.20
N PHE A 120 12.62 5.39 -2.16
CA PHE A 120 11.56 6.30 -1.73
C PHE A 120 11.73 6.73 -0.27
N ARG A 121 12.00 5.79 0.65
CA ARG A 121 12.30 6.08 2.05
C ARG A 121 13.44 7.09 2.19
N ASP A 122 14.53 6.90 1.46
CA ASP A 122 15.70 7.78 1.54
C ASP A 122 15.40 9.16 0.93
N ALA A 123 14.62 9.22 -0.14
CA ALA A 123 14.17 10.48 -0.74
C ALA A 123 13.23 11.28 0.19
N MET A 124 12.46 10.61 1.06
CA MET A 124 11.59 11.27 2.05
C MET A 124 12.39 12.11 3.04
N ARG A 125 13.61 11.71 3.40
CA ARG A 125 14.50 12.47 4.29
C ARG A 125 14.80 13.88 3.79
N GLY A 126 14.83 14.08 2.46
CA GLY A 126 14.96 15.39 1.84
C GLY A 126 13.72 16.30 1.97
N ARG A 127 12.62 15.77 2.51
CA ARG A 127 11.33 16.48 2.68
C ARG A 127 10.94 16.71 4.13
N GLY A 128 11.82 16.40 5.08
CA GLY A 128 11.60 16.57 6.52
C GLY A 128 11.85 15.30 7.31
N GLN A 129 11.38 15.31 8.55
CA GLN A 129 11.56 14.17 9.45
C GLN A 129 10.71 12.97 9.00
N VAL A 130 11.35 11.82 8.91
CA VAL A 130 10.70 10.53 8.69
C VAL A 130 10.49 9.86 10.06
N GLY A 131 9.24 9.58 10.40
CA GLY A 131 8.87 8.89 11.64
C GLY A 131 9.30 7.42 11.64
N ASP A 132 9.03 6.75 12.73
CA ASP A 132 9.39 5.35 13.01
C ASP A 132 8.18 4.40 13.04
N ALA A 133 6.98 4.89 12.72
CA ALA A 133 5.76 4.08 12.70
C ALA A 133 5.94 2.79 11.91
N ALA A 134 5.43 1.70 12.46
CA ALA A 134 5.53 0.36 11.91
C ALA A 134 4.12 -0.20 11.66
N ILE A 135 3.84 -0.68 10.45
CA ILE A 135 2.51 -1.15 10.05
C ILE A 135 2.10 -2.44 10.79
N ASP A 136 3.07 -3.30 11.10
CA ASP A 136 2.86 -4.52 11.88
C ASP A 136 2.67 -4.25 13.39
N GLU A 137 2.81 -3.00 13.82
CA GLU A 137 2.58 -2.53 15.19
C GLU A 137 1.37 -1.59 15.29
N LEU A 138 0.66 -1.35 14.17
CA LEU A 138 -0.54 -0.51 14.17
C LEU A 138 -1.60 -1.12 15.08
N GLN A 139 -2.00 -0.33 16.10
CA GLN A 139 -2.96 -0.77 17.10
C GLN A 139 -4.39 -0.39 16.71
N PRO A 140 -5.37 -1.29 16.91
CA PRO A 140 -6.77 -0.94 16.75
C PRO A 140 -7.19 0.09 17.82
N VAL A 141 -8.03 1.04 17.40
CA VAL A 141 -8.66 2.03 18.27
C VAL A 141 -10.16 1.80 18.22
N ARG A 142 -10.77 1.60 19.37
CA ARG A 142 -12.19 1.26 19.48
C ARG A 142 -13.08 2.25 18.73
N THR A 143 -14.00 1.70 17.93
CA THR A 143 -15.02 2.45 17.20
C THR A 143 -16.36 1.70 17.19
N SER A 144 -17.43 2.36 16.79
CA SER A 144 -18.74 1.74 16.55
C SER A 144 -18.66 0.79 15.34
N THR A 145 -19.58 -0.15 15.24
CA THR A 145 -19.73 -1.04 14.09
C THR A 145 -20.66 -0.45 13.02
N GLY A 146 -20.67 -1.03 11.83
CA GLY A 146 -21.57 -0.65 10.76
C GLY A 146 -21.36 0.78 10.24
N ALA A 147 -22.44 1.46 9.85
CA ALA A 147 -22.40 2.77 9.22
C ALA A 147 -21.87 3.87 10.14
N GLU A 148 -22.26 3.87 11.41
CA GLU A 148 -21.82 4.85 12.40
C GLU A 148 -20.30 4.83 12.58
N GLY A 149 -19.70 3.63 12.71
CA GLY A 149 -18.25 3.50 12.80
C GLY A 149 -17.54 3.95 11.53
N LEU A 150 -18.15 3.71 10.37
CA LEU A 150 -17.60 4.14 9.09
C LEU A 150 -17.60 5.67 8.96
N ASP A 151 -18.67 6.33 9.38
CA ASP A 151 -18.78 7.80 9.41
C ASP A 151 -17.74 8.41 10.36
N ASP A 152 -17.58 7.83 11.55
CA ASP A 152 -16.58 8.23 12.55
C ASP A 152 -15.13 8.09 12.03
N ILE A 153 -14.82 7.02 11.30
CA ILE A 153 -13.53 6.85 10.64
C ILE A 153 -13.26 8.00 9.65
N TYR A 154 -14.20 8.26 8.74
CA TYR A 154 -13.99 9.27 7.70
C TYR A 154 -14.02 10.70 8.25
N ASP A 155 -14.61 10.93 9.40
CA ASP A 155 -14.53 12.21 10.11
C ASP A 155 -13.10 12.45 10.65
N ASP A 156 -12.42 11.42 11.12
CA ASP A 156 -11.04 11.50 11.58
C ASP A 156 -10.00 11.57 10.45
N VAL A 157 -10.28 11.05 9.25
CA VAL A 157 -9.32 11.04 8.13
C VAL A 157 -8.73 12.42 7.83
N GLY A 158 -9.51 13.48 7.94
CA GLY A 158 -9.04 14.86 7.73
C GLY A 158 -8.41 15.53 8.95
N ARG A 159 -8.48 14.91 10.15
CA ARG A 159 -8.09 15.50 11.43
C ARG A 159 -6.95 14.76 12.13
N ASN A 160 -7.05 13.45 12.22
CA ASN A 160 -6.09 12.58 12.93
C ASN A 160 -5.96 11.25 12.23
N HIS A 161 -4.97 11.15 11.34
CA HIS A 161 -4.76 9.96 10.51
C HIS A 161 -4.46 8.69 11.31
N PHE A 162 -3.72 8.78 12.44
CA PHE A 162 -3.45 7.62 13.29
C PHE A 162 -4.71 7.12 13.99
N GLN A 163 -5.56 8.04 14.44
CA GLN A 163 -6.86 7.71 15.01
C GLN A 163 -7.74 7.02 13.96
N ALA A 164 -7.84 7.62 12.76
CA ALA A 164 -8.59 7.04 11.64
C ALA A 164 -8.07 5.65 11.26
N ALA A 165 -6.75 5.46 11.19
CA ALA A 165 -6.14 4.16 10.88
C ALA A 165 -6.46 3.11 11.96
N GLY A 166 -6.32 3.48 13.23
CA GLY A 166 -6.65 2.57 14.36
C GLY A 166 -8.12 2.19 14.36
N LYS A 167 -9.04 3.15 14.15
CA LYS A 167 -10.49 2.89 14.03
C LYS A 167 -10.81 2.03 12.81
N THR A 168 -10.17 2.28 11.67
CA THR A 168 -10.34 1.44 10.46
C THR A 168 -9.93 0.01 10.75
N LEU A 169 -8.82 -0.20 11.43
CA LEU A 169 -8.33 -1.54 11.79
C LEU A 169 -9.30 -2.25 12.73
N ASP A 170 -9.79 -1.56 13.78
CA ASP A 170 -10.79 -2.10 14.72
C ASP A 170 -12.08 -2.48 14.00
N TRP A 171 -12.59 -1.57 13.16
CA TRP A 171 -13.82 -1.76 12.40
C TRP A 171 -13.74 -2.98 11.46
N LEU A 172 -12.63 -3.13 10.72
CA LEU A 172 -12.40 -4.27 9.83
C LEU A 172 -12.20 -5.58 10.61
N ASN A 173 -11.49 -5.55 11.73
CA ASN A 173 -11.27 -6.72 12.58
C ASN A 173 -12.54 -7.19 13.28
N ALA A 174 -13.50 -6.30 13.50
CA ALA A 174 -14.85 -6.66 13.98
C ALA A 174 -15.71 -7.36 12.91
N GLY A 175 -15.16 -7.62 11.72
CA GLY A 175 -15.82 -8.37 10.63
C GLY A 175 -16.68 -7.50 9.73
N ASN A 176 -16.58 -6.17 9.80
CA ASN A 176 -17.27 -5.29 8.86
C ASN A 176 -16.66 -5.43 7.45
N ASP A 177 -17.50 -5.21 6.43
CA ASP A 177 -17.14 -5.42 5.04
C ASP A 177 -16.21 -4.32 4.50
N GLY A 178 -14.99 -4.70 4.14
CA GLY A 178 -14.01 -3.79 3.52
C GLY A 178 -14.52 -3.13 2.23
N LYS A 179 -15.48 -3.76 1.52
CA LYS A 179 -16.13 -3.15 0.35
C LYS A 179 -16.91 -1.91 0.73
N SER A 180 -17.62 -1.93 1.85
CA SER A 180 -18.37 -0.75 2.34
C SER A 180 -17.44 0.42 2.64
N PHE A 181 -16.27 0.16 3.25
CA PHE A 181 -15.22 1.16 3.43
C PHE A 181 -14.73 1.71 2.08
N ILE A 182 -14.43 0.83 1.12
CA ILE A 182 -13.93 1.19 -0.21
C ILE A 182 -14.96 2.04 -0.98
N ASP A 183 -16.24 1.68 -0.93
CA ASP A 183 -17.31 2.42 -1.61
C ASP A 183 -17.49 3.83 -1.01
N ALA A 184 -17.37 3.98 0.31
CA ALA A 184 -17.38 5.27 0.97
C ALA A 184 -16.14 6.12 0.58
N ALA A 185 -14.94 5.51 0.57
CA ALA A 185 -13.72 6.17 0.11
C ALA A 185 -13.86 6.71 -1.32
N ARG A 186 -14.36 5.88 -2.24
CA ARG A 186 -14.57 6.27 -3.65
C ARG A 186 -15.52 7.46 -3.77
N ARG A 187 -16.63 7.44 -3.03
CA ARG A 187 -17.58 8.56 -3.01
C ARG A 187 -16.91 9.85 -2.53
N LEU A 188 -16.14 9.79 -1.46
CA LEU A 188 -15.43 10.94 -0.92
C LEU A 188 -14.37 11.48 -1.89
N ILE A 189 -13.63 10.61 -2.58
CA ILE A 189 -12.70 11.02 -3.62
C ILE A 189 -13.39 11.77 -4.75
N PHE A 190 -14.54 11.31 -5.24
CA PHE A 190 -15.29 12.04 -6.27
C PHE A 190 -15.83 13.39 -5.78
N LEU A 191 -16.24 13.49 -4.53
CA LEU A 191 -16.76 14.72 -3.97
C LEU A 191 -15.67 15.74 -3.61
N LYS A 192 -14.52 15.28 -3.15
CA LYS A 192 -13.50 16.10 -2.46
C LYS A 192 -12.11 16.06 -3.10
N GLY A 193 -11.83 15.09 -3.95
CA GLY A 193 -10.58 15.01 -4.70
C GLY A 193 -10.48 16.15 -5.72
N ASN A 194 -9.33 16.81 -5.79
CA ASN A 194 -9.14 18.01 -6.60
C ASN A 194 -7.88 17.99 -7.48
N ASN A 195 -7.14 16.89 -7.49
CA ASN A 195 -5.99 16.71 -8.37
C ASN A 195 -5.81 15.23 -8.76
N SER A 196 -4.99 14.98 -9.78
CA SER A 196 -4.73 13.65 -10.32
C SER A 196 -4.16 12.66 -9.29
N HIS A 197 -3.44 13.14 -8.27
CA HIS A 197 -2.83 12.30 -7.25
C HIS A 197 -3.89 11.70 -6.32
N ASP A 198 -4.94 12.44 -5.98
CA ASP A 198 -6.05 11.94 -5.17
C ASP A 198 -6.72 10.74 -5.86
N TYR A 199 -7.04 10.90 -7.15
CA TYR A 199 -7.69 9.85 -7.94
C TYR A 199 -6.77 8.64 -8.17
N LYS A 200 -5.51 8.89 -8.54
CA LYS A 200 -4.54 7.82 -8.80
C LYS A 200 -4.25 7.00 -7.54
N PHE A 201 -4.03 7.66 -6.41
CA PHE A 201 -3.77 6.97 -5.14
C PHE A 201 -4.94 6.12 -4.70
N SER A 202 -6.15 6.69 -4.68
CA SER A 202 -7.33 5.95 -4.24
C SER A 202 -7.62 4.76 -5.16
N SER A 203 -7.49 4.93 -6.48
CA SER A 203 -7.66 3.82 -7.42
C SER A 203 -6.68 2.69 -7.16
N ALA A 204 -5.39 3.02 -7.03
CA ALA A 204 -4.33 2.04 -6.76
C ALA A 204 -4.59 1.28 -5.44
N THR A 205 -4.79 2.01 -4.36
CA THR A 205 -4.90 1.42 -3.01
C THR A 205 -6.15 0.55 -2.87
N LEU A 206 -7.29 1.03 -3.37
CA LEU A 206 -8.55 0.30 -3.26
C LEU A 206 -8.62 -0.91 -4.21
N GLU A 207 -7.80 -0.94 -5.26
CA GLU A 207 -7.58 -2.12 -6.10
C GLU A 207 -6.65 -3.11 -5.40
N ASP A 208 -5.52 -2.64 -4.87
CA ASP A 208 -4.49 -3.48 -4.26
C ASP A 208 -5.01 -4.29 -3.07
N TYR A 209 -6.00 -3.77 -2.33
CA TYR A 209 -6.66 -4.47 -1.22
C TYR A 209 -7.12 -5.89 -1.59
N ALA A 210 -7.62 -6.09 -2.81
CA ALA A 210 -8.08 -7.39 -3.29
C ALA A 210 -6.95 -8.40 -3.54
N HIS A 211 -5.71 -7.92 -3.64
CA HIS A 211 -4.53 -8.73 -3.96
C HIS A 211 -3.64 -9.05 -2.77
N ILE A 212 -3.96 -8.48 -1.61
CA ILE A 212 -3.26 -8.71 -0.35
C ILE A 212 -3.94 -9.85 0.41
N SER A 213 -3.16 -10.72 1.03
CA SER A 213 -3.68 -11.84 1.80
C SER A 213 -4.60 -11.38 2.95
N PRO A 214 -5.58 -12.20 3.37
CA PRO A 214 -6.49 -11.86 4.46
C PRO A 214 -5.78 -11.47 5.76
N ALA A 215 -4.59 -12.01 6.01
CA ALA A 215 -3.83 -11.73 7.22
C ALA A 215 -3.34 -10.27 7.31
N TRP A 216 -3.20 -9.57 6.18
CA TRP A 216 -2.56 -8.27 6.11
C TRP A 216 -3.40 -7.17 5.46
N ARG A 217 -4.44 -7.53 4.74
CA ARG A 217 -5.24 -6.55 3.97
C ARG A 217 -5.92 -5.49 4.86
N ASN A 218 -6.28 -5.84 6.11
CA ASN A 218 -6.89 -4.88 7.04
C ASN A 218 -5.88 -3.79 7.47
N GLN A 219 -4.64 -4.18 7.79
CA GLN A 219 -3.56 -3.24 8.09
C GLN A 219 -3.24 -2.34 6.90
N PHE A 220 -3.19 -2.92 5.69
CA PHE A 220 -2.97 -2.16 4.47
C PHE A 220 -4.05 -1.11 4.24
N LEU A 221 -5.33 -1.50 4.34
CA LEU A 221 -6.46 -0.59 4.15
C LEU A 221 -6.50 0.49 5.24
N ALA A 222 -6.23 0.12 6.50
CA ALA A 222 -6.13 1.06 7.60
C ALA A 222 -5.01 2.09 7.37
N ALA A 223 -3.84 1.67 6.90
CA ALA A 223 -2.75 2.59 6.60
C ALA A 223 -3.04 3.51 5.41
N SER A 224 -3.90 3.10 4.48
CA SER A 224 -4.27 3.90 3.31
C SER A 224 -5.00 5.20 3.65
N VAL A 225 -5.65 5.29 4.80
CA VAL A 225 -6.38 6.50 5.25
C VAL A 225 -5.50 7.74 5.30
N PHE A 226 -4.19 7.57 5.45
CA PHE A 226 -3.24 8.67 5.48
C PHE A 226 -3.23 9.52 4.20
N ASN A 227 -3.77 9.03 3.10
CA ASN A 227 -3.86 9.79 1.85
C ASN A 227 -5.24 9.70 1.18
N LEU A 228 -6.25 9.18 1.87
CA LEU A 228 -7.65 9.25 1.46
C LEU A 228 -8.27 10.62 1.82
N ARG A 229 -9.50 10.84 1.38
CA ARG A 229 -10.29 12.04 1.69
C ARG A 229 -11.29 11.76 2.81
N GLY A 230 -11.41 12.71 3.75
CA GLY A 230 -12.35 12.64 4.86
C GLY A 230 -13.64 13.43 4.60
N THR A 231 -14.62 13.24 5.46
CA THR A 231 -15.92 13.95 5.40
C THR A 231 -15.76 15.47 5.57
N ASN A 232 -14.78 15.90 6.35
CA ASN A 232 -14.50 17.30 6.64
C ASN A 232 -13.67 18.02 5.56
N ASP A 233 -13.14 17.28 4.58
CA ASP A 233 -12.45 17.90 3.46
C ASP A 233 -13.43 18.74 2.62
N ARG A 234 -12.91 19.83 2.04
CA ARG A 234 -13.72 20.72 1.20
C ARG A 234 -14.14 20.01 -0.08
N ASP A 235 -15.41 20.19 -0.49
CA ASP A 235 -15.90 19.74 -1.78
C ASP A 235 -15.06 20.34 -2.93
N ASN A 236 -14.80 19.56 -3.97
CA ASN A 236 -14.10 20.06 -5.15
C ASN A 236 -14.92 21.08 -5.94
N GLY A 237 -14.27 21.83 -6.83
CA GLY A 237 -14.89 22.92 -7.57
C GLY A 237 -16.04 22.48 -8.50
N LEU A 238 -16.02 21.22 -8.99
CA LEU A 238 -17.12 20.69 -9.80
C LEU A 238 -18.37 20.50 -8.95
N VAL A 239 -18.25 19.84 -7.82
CA VAL A 239 -19.36 19.60 -6.88
C VAL A 239 -19.95 20.94 -6.39
N GLN A 240 -19.10 21.92 -6.06
CA GLN A 240 -19.56 23.24 -5.63
C GLN A 240 -20.40 23.93 -6.71
N ARG A 241 -19.94 23.96 -7.96
CA ARG A 241 -20.69 24.55 -9.09
C ARG A 241 -21.99 23.81 -9.37
N THR A 242 -21.97 22.48 -9.34
CA THR A 242 -23.18 21.68 -9.55
C THR A 242 -24.23 21.95 -8.48
N ARG A 243 -23.84 22.00 -7.21
CA ARG A 243 -24.77 22.32 -6.11
C ARG A 243 -25.31 23.74 -6.20
N ALA A 244 -24.52 24.70 -6.66
CA ALA A 244 -25.00 26.06 -6.87
C ALA A 244 -26.05 26.14 -8.02
N ALA A 245 -25.80 25.46 -9.13
CA ALA A 245 -26.72 25.39 -10.25
C ALA A 245 -28.06 24.68 -9.94
N LEU A 246 -28.06 23.71 -9.02
CA LEU A 246 -29.27 23.00 -8.62
C LEU A 246 -30.12 23.78 -7.60
N LYS A 247 -29.60 24.89 -7.07
CA LYS A 247 -30.34 25.78 -6.14
C LYS A 247 -30.92 27.02 -6.82
N SER A 248 -30.52 27.28 -8.07
CA SER A 248 -31.05 28.34 -8.94
C SER A 248 -32.27 27.85 -9.71
#